data_24661f5a3c0d7506768c1d87c9e158a5
#
_entry.id   24661f5a3c0d7506768c1d87c9e158a5
#
_cell.length_a   1.000
_cell.length_b   1.000
_cell.length_c   1.000
_cell.angle_alpha   90.00
_cell.angle_beta   90.00
_cell.angle_gamma   90.00
#
_symmetry.space_group_name_H-M   'P 1'
#
loop_
_entity.id
_entity.type
_entity.pdbx_description
1 polymer ?
#
loop_
_entity_poly.entity_id
_entity_poly.type
_entity_poly.pdbx_seq_one_letter_code
_entity_poly.pdbx_strand_id
1 'polypeptide(L)'
;MSTRGYTKKTISVGDRKFLLQSISFDNGNFVSVSEGGQKIGSMVVSIGTGPSAITTTVIPAKTDFLFLKLIAEKISTSIKGISIVSLFATKELGNDTAKILMGEIMEIIQA
;
A
#
# COMPACT_ATOMS: atom_id res chain seq x y z
N MET A 1 -3.36 24.23 9.64
CA MET A 1 -2.71 22.97 9.72
C MET A 1 -2.83 22.21 8.41
N SER A 2 -1.82 21.60 8.05
CA SER A 2 -1.75 20.93 6.77
C SER A 2 -2.29 19.52 6.81
N THR A 3 -3.01 19.13 5.76
CA THR A 3 -3.41 17.73 5.56
C THR A 3 -2.47 17.03 4.58
N ARG A 4 -1.31 17.64 4.30
CA ARG A 4 -0.39 17.13 3.31
C ARG A 4 0.11 15.73 3.61
N GLY A 5 0.18 15.37 4.88
CA GLY A 5 0.63 14.06 5.28
C GLY A 5 -0.41 12.96 5.20
N TYR A 6 -1.66 13.30 4.84
CA TYR A 6 -2.73 12.31 4.85
C TYR A 6 -3.57 12.40 3.60
N THR A 7 -3.79 11.25 2.96
CA THR A 7 -4.65 11.14 1.78
C THR A 7 -5.60 9.97 1.97
N LYS A 8 -6.85 10.16 1.58
CA LYS A 8 -7.88 9.13 1.64
C LYS A 8 -8.63 9.12 0.33
N LYS A 9 -8.80 7.94 -0.26
CA LYS A 9 -9.46 7.82 -1.56
C LYS A 9 -10.21 6.49 -1.63
N THR A 10 -11.40 6.51 -2.22
CA THR A 10 -12.16 5.28 -2.45
C THR A 10 -12.06 4.92 -3.93
N ILE A 11 -11.73 3.68 -4.21
CA ILE A 11 -11.58 3.16 -5.56
C ILE A 11 -12.61 2.06 -5.78
N SER A 12 -13.35 2.14 -6.88
CA SER A 12 -14.29 1.10 -7.28
C SER A 12 -13.71 0.32 -8.45
N VAL A 13 -13.68 -1.00 -8.31
CA VAL A 13 -13.23 -1.90 -9.38
C VAL A 13 -14.32 -2.95 -9.54
N GLY A 14 -15.14 -2.79 -10.57
CA GLY A 14 -16.33 -3.63 -10.73
C GLY A 14 -17.29 -3.39 -9.58
N ASP A 15 -17.66 -4.45 -8.88
CA ASP A 15 -18.53 -4.36 -7.71
C ASP A 15 -17.73 -4.30 -6.38
N ARG A 16 -16.42 -4.15 -6.47
CA ARG A 16 -15.55 -4.09 -5.29
C ARG A 16 -15.18 -2.64 -4.99
N LYS A 17 -15.16 -2.31 -3.72
CA LYS A 17 -14.75 -0.98 -3.27
C LYS A 17 -13.59 -1.08 -2.31
N PHE A 18 -12.56 -0.30 -2.57
CA PHE A 18 -11.34 -0.27 -1.75
C PHE A 18 -11.13 1.12 -1.21
N LEU A 19 -10.80 1.19 0.07
CA LEU A 19 -10.43 2.44 0.71
C LEU A 19 -8.90 2.50 0.77
N LEU A 20 -8.33 3.50 0.13
CA LEU A 20 -6.89 3.75 0.16
C LEU A 20 -6.64 4.89 1.14
N GLN A 21 -5.70 4.68 2.05
CA GLN A 21 -5.28 5.71 3.00
C GLN A 21 -3.76 5.75 3.03
N SER A 22 -3.21 6.95 3.08
CA SER A 22 -1.77 7.15 3.12
C SER A 22 -1.44 8.24 4.12
N ILE A 23 -0.48 7.95 4.99
CA ILE A 23 0.06 8.93 5.93
C ILE A 23 1.55 9.06 5.61
N SER A 24 1.99 10.29 5.36
CA SER A 24 3.39 10.56 5.03
C SER A 24 4.13 11.09 6.24
N PHE A 25 5.36 10.61 6.39
CA PHE A 25 6.29 11.06 7.41
C PHE A 25 7.56 11.54 6.70
N ASP A 26 8.45 12.21 7.41
CA ASP A 26 9.69 12.72 6.81
C ASP A 26 10.55 11.61 6.21
N ASN A 27 10.54 10.43 6.82
CA ASN A 27 11.39 9.32 6.39
C ASN A 27 10.62 8.12 5.85
N GLY A 28 9.32 8.27 5.57
CA GLY A 28 8.55 7.12 5.10
C GLY A 28 7.06 7.39 5.01
N ASN A 29 6.31 6.33 4.76
CA ASN A 29 4.85 6.44 4.75
C ASN A 29 4.18 5.16 5.24
N PHE A 30 2.91 5.29 5.55
CA PHE A 30 2.03 4.17 5.88
C PHE A 30 0.90 4.17 4.87
N VAL A 31 0.71 3.06 4.15
CA VAL A 31 -0.36 2.92 3.17
C VAL A 31 -1.26 1.77 3.59
N SER A 32 -2.56 2.05 3.64
CA SER A 32 -3.57 1.04 3.95
C SER A 32 -4.52 0.90 2.78
N VAL A 33 -4.73 -0.34 2.35
CA VAL A 33 -5.73 -0.70 1.35
C VAL A 33 -6.70 -1.64 2.03
N SER A 34 -7.98 -1.26 2.08
CA SER A 34 -8.98 -2.05 2.78
C SER A 34 -10.24 -2.16 1.94
N GLU A 35 -10.69 -3.38 1.72
CA GLU A 35 -11.93 -3.63 0.98
C GLU A 35 -13.12 -3.59 1.92
N GLY A 36 -14.10 -2.74 1.57
CA GLY A 36 -15.34 -2.65 2.31
C GLY A 36 -15.30 -1.68 3.47
N GLY A 37 -14.45 -1.87 4.43
CA GLY A 37 -14.36 -1.02 5.62
C GLY A 37 -12.93 -0.63 5.92
N GLN A 38 -12.70 -0.04 7.08
CA GLN A 38 -11.35 0.29 7.53
C GLN A 38 -10.83 -0.84 8.38
N LYS A 39 -10.01 -1.70 7.80
CA LYS A 39 -9.48 -2.87 8.50
C LYS A 39 -7.99 -3.00 8.24
N ILE A 40 -7.29 -3.49 9.24
CA ILE A 40 -5.90 -3.88 9.09
C ILE A 40 -5.91 -5.31 8.57
N GLY A 41 -5.14 -5.57 7.53
CA GLY A 41 -5.00 -6.91 6.99
C GLY A 41 -3.55 -7.37 7.05
N SER A 42 -3.12 -8.05 6.01
CA SER A 42 -1.72 -8.44 5.88
C SER A 42 -0.84 -7.20 5.82
N MET A 43 0.36 -7.29 6.38
CA MET A 43 1.21 -6.10 6.48
C MET A 43 2.67 -6.44 6.23
N VAL A 44 3.34 -5.60 5.45
CA VAL A 44 4.78 -5.69 5.24
C VAL A 44 5.41 -4.32 5.45
N VAL A 45 6.70 -4.34 5.79
CA VAL A 45 7.51 -3.13 5.91
C VAL A 45 8.69 -3.27 4.96
N SER A 46 8.96 -2.25 4.17
CA SER A 46 10.09 -2.23 3.26
C SER A 46 10.96 -1.00 3.52
N ILE A 47 12.28 -1.20 3.50
CA ILE A 47 13.24 -0.12 3.68
C ILE A 47 14.01 0.02 2.38
N GLY A 48 13.93 1.20 1.76
CA GLY A 48 14.53 1.46 0.46
C GLY A 48 15.66 2.49 0.48
N THR A 49 16.34 2.61 1.61
CA THR A 49 17.43 3.57 1.75
C THR A 49 18.77 3.05 1.20
N GLY A 50 18.89 1.74 1.03
CA GLY A 50 20.12 1.11 0.56
C GLY A 50 20.08 0.83 -0.93
N PRO A 51 21.07 0.07 -1.44
CA PRO A 51 21.15 -0.26 -2.87
C PRO A 51 20.03 -1.17 -3.33
N SER A 52 19.41 -1.91 -2.43
CA SER A 52 18.22 -2.70 -2.75
C SER A 52 17.28 -2.64 -1.56
N ALA A 53 15.97 -2.82 -1.84
CA ALA A 53 14.97 -2.79 -0.79
C ALA A 53 15.07 -4.02 0.09
N ILE A 54 14.86 -3.82 1.39
CA ILE A 54 14.78 -4.91 2.36
C ILE A 54 13.35 -4.94 2.86
N THR A 55 12.68 -6.09 2.73
CA THR A 55 11.26 -6.21 3.07
C THR A 55 11.05 -7.28 4.13
N THR A 56 10.28 -6.93 5.14
CA THR A 56 9.93 -7.81 6.25
C THR A 56 8.41 -7.96 6.33
N THR A 57 7.95 -9.19 6.50
CA THR A 57 6.53 -9.46 6.70
C THR A 57 6.19 -9.30 8.17
N VAL A 58 5.19 -8.46 8.46
CA VAL A 58 4.71 -8.23 9.82
C VAL A 58 3.49 -9.10 10.10
N ILE A 59 2.53 -9.08 9.18
CA ILE A 59 1.33 -9.91 9.27
C ILE A 59 1.25 -10.73 7.98
N PRO A 60 1.34 -12.05 8.05
CA PRO A 60 1.36 -12.88 6.85
C PRO A 60 0.10 -12.76 6.01
N ALA A 61 0.25 -12.88 4.70
CA ALA A 61 -0.85 -12.87 3.75
C ALA A 61 -1.11 -14.29 3.26
N LYS A 62 -2.39 -14.66 3.15
CA LYS A 62 -2.77 -15.93 2.54
C LYS A 62 -2.75 -15.83 1.02
N THR A 63 -3.14 -14.66 0.52
CA THR A 63 -3.16 -14.37 -0.92
C THR A 63 -2.53 -13.00 -1.11
N ASP A 64 -2.16 -12.69 -2.36
CA ASP A 64 -1.67 -11.37 -2.75
C ASP A 64 -0.39 -10.92 -2.05
N PHE A 65 0.37 -11.86 -1.49
CA PHE A 65 1.61 -11.51 -0.83
C PHE A 65 2.61 -10.85 -1.78
N LEU A 66 2.71 -11.37 -3.00
CA LEU A 66 3.63 -10.79 -3.99
C LEU A 66 3.25 -9.36 -4.33
N PHE A 67 1.95 -9.10 -4.50
CA PHE A 67 1.46 -7.74 -4.76
C PHE A 67 1.85 -6.81 -3.62
N LEU A 68 1.59 -7.25 -2.38
CA LEU A 68 1.88 -6.46 -1.18
C LEU A 68 3.37 -6.15 -1.08
N LYS A 69 4.20 -7.16 -1.31
CA LYS A 69 5.66 -6.99 -1.28
C LYS A 69 6.14 -6.03 -2.35
N LEU A 70 5.65 -6.19 -3.59
CA LEU A 70 6.06 -5.34 -4.70
C LEU A 70 5.66 -3.88 -4.48
N ILE A 71 4.47 -3.64 -3.96
CA ILE A 71 4.02 -2.29 -3.66
C ILE A 71 4.92 -1.65 -2.61
N ALA A 72 5.19 -2.36 -1.53
CA ALA A 72 6.01 -1.83 -0.45
C ALA A 72 7.43 -1.51 -0.95
N GLU A 73 8.01 -2.40 -1.75
CA GLU A 73 9.35 -2.19 -2.29
C GLU A 73 9.38 -1.03 -3.28
N LYS A 74 8.37 -0.92 -4.12
CA LYS A 74 8.28 0.16 -5.08
C LYS A 74 8.17 1.51 -4.39
N ILE A 75 7.33 1.60 -3.36
CA ILE A 75 7.18 2.84 -2.60
C ILE A 75 8.46 3.19 -1.87
N SER A 76 9.03 2.25 -1.10
CA SER A 76 10.22 2.53 -0.29
C SER A 76 11.41 2.95 -1.14
N THR A 77 11.57 2.33 -2.31
CA THR A 77 12.64 2.68 -3.25
C THR A 77 12.40 4.07 -3.85
N SER A 78 11.15 4.37 -4.18
CA SER A 78 10.79 5.66 -4.78
C SER A 78 11.03 6.82 -3.83
N ILE A 79 10.68 6.66 -2.55
CA ILE A 79 10.85 7.72 -1.56
C ILE A 79 12.19 7.65 -0.84
N LYS A 80 12.96 6.58 -1.08
CA LYS A 80 14.24 6.30 -0.41
C LYS A 80 14.08 6.33 1.09
N GLY A 81 13.07 5.61 1.56
CA GLY A 81 12.71 5.60 2.97
C GLY A 81 12.02 4.31 3.36
N ILE A 82 11.18 4.43 4.39
CA ILE A 82 10.45 3.31 4.96
C ILE A 82 9.02 3.32 4.43
N SER A 83 8.52 2.16 3.98
CA SER A 83 7.12 2.03 3.59
C SER A 83 6.48 0.90 4.36
N ILE A 84 5.36 1.20 5.01
CA ILE A 84 4.54 0.20 5.69
C ILE A 84 3.27 0.07 4.90
N VAL A 85 2.93 -1.14 4.43
CA VAL A 85 1.75 -1.35 3.62
C VAL A 85 0.88 -2.43 4.24
N SER A 86 -0.41 -2.12 4.42
CA SER A 86 -1.40 -3.06 4.91
C SER A 86 -2.43 -3.30 3.81
N LEU A 87 -2.83 -4.56 3.62
CA LEU A 87 -3.84 -4.93 2.65
C LEU A 87 -4.87 -5.84 3.30
N PHE A 88 -6.12 -5.39 3.31
CA PHE A 88 -7.26 -6.23 3.67
C PHE A 88 -8.13 -6.39 2.44
N ALA A 89 -8.31 -7.62 1.97
CA ALA A 89 -9.19 -7.93 0.85
C ALA A 89 -10.04 -9.13 1.24
N THR A 90 -11.31 -9.13 0.84
CA THR A 90 -12.23 -10.21 1.16
C THR A 90 -11.96 -11.46 0.33
N LYS A 91 -11.26 -11.29 -0.80
CA LYS A 91 -10.85 -12.37 -1.67
C LYS A 91 -9.64 -11.91 -2.47
N GLU A 92 -9.04 -12.84 -3.20
CA GLU A 92 -7.89 -12.55 -4.05
C GLU A 92 -8.18 -11.38 -5.01
N LEU A 93 -7.19 -10.51 -5.19
CA LEU A 93 -7.37 -9.33 -6.03
C LEU A 93 -7.48 -9.65 -7.51
N GLY A 94 -6.64 -10.56 -7.99
CA GLY A 94 -6.52 -10.80 -9.42
C GLY A 94 -5.64 -9.75 -10.08
N ASN A 95 -5.20 -10.04 -11.31
CA ASN A 95 -4.23 -9.18 -12.00
C ASN A 95 -4.78 -7.79 -12.33
N ASP A 96 -6.02 -7.72 -12.80
CA ASP A 96 -6.58 -6.43 -13.21
C ASP A 96 -6.80 -5.51 -12.01
N THR A 97 -7.37 -6.04 -10.93
CA THR A 97 -7.59 -5.26 -9.72
C THR A 97 -6.27 -4.82 -9.12
N ALA A 98 -5.28 -5.72 -9.07
CA ALA A 98 -3.96 -5.40 -8.55
C ALA A 98 -3.30 -4.26 -9.33
N LYS A 99 -3.39 -4.27 -10.65
CA LYS A 99 -2.83 -3.21 -11.49
C LYS A 99 -3.49 -1.86 -11.22
N ILE A 100 -4.82 -1.86 -11.10
CA ILE A 100 -5.55 -0.64 -10.84
C ILE A 100 -5.15 -0.07 -9.48
N LEU A 101 -5.12 -0.91 -8.46
CA LEU A 101 -4.75 -0.48 -7.12
C LEU A 101 -3.31 0.03 -7.07
N MET A 102 -2.39 -0.65 -7.74
CA MET A 102 -0.99 -0.20 -7.79
C MET A 102 -0.88 1.19 -8.40
N GLY A 103 -1.58 1.43 -9.51
CA GLY A 103 -1.58 2.74 -10.16
C GLY A 103 -2.13 3.83 -9.23
N GLU A 104 -3.24 3.55 -8.56
CA GLU A 104 -3.85 4.51 -7.65
C GLU A 104 -2.96 4.80 -6.44
N ILE A 105 -2.34 3.78 -5.88
CA ILE A 105 -1.42 3.95 -4.75
C ILE A 105 -0.24 4.81 -5.15
N MET A 106 0.38 4.51 -6.29
CA MET A 106 1.54 5.27 -6.74
C MET A 106 1.18 6.72 -7.05
N GLU A 107 -0.04 6.96 -7.52
CA GLU A 107 -0.51 8.31 -7.77
C GLU A 107 -0.61 9.12 -6.48
N ILE A 108 -1.20 8.56 -5.43
CA ILE A 108 -1.33 9.30 -4.17
C ILE A 108 0.01 9.49 -3.46
N ILE A 109 0.95 8.57 -3.66
CA ILE A 109 2.29 8.68 -3.06
C ILE A 109 3.08 9.81 -3.70
N GLN A 110 2.91 10.02 -4.99
CA GLN A 110 3.66 11.02 -5.74
C GLN A 110 3.00 12.40 -5.74
N ALA A 111 1.77 12.45 -5.26
CA ALA A 111 1.02 13.72 -5.26
C ALA A 111 1.54 14.73 -4.25
#